data_b8b9a4e8fa8e670f20351e996b8624f8
#
_entry.id   b8b9a4e8fa8e670f20351e996b8624f8
#
_cell.length_a   1.000
_cell.length_b   1.000
_cell.length_c   1.000
_cell.angle_alpha   90.00
_cell.angle_beta   90.00
_cell.angle_gamma   90.00
#
_symmetry.space_group_name_H-M   'P 1'
#
loop_
_entity.id
_entity.type
_entity.pdbx_description
1 polymer ?
#
loop_
_entity_poly.entity_id
_entity_poly.type
_entity_poly.pdbx_seq_one_letter_code
_entity_poly.pdbx_strand_id
1 'polypeptide(L)'
;PEARSVEAFTPIVQWAVMPFMLVAGTNFALLWHLFNREPRQLTENREFRAYLLAVAVIGSLLSVLLITGVGIAEIPTNIGQLSGNLENSLRQGLFQTLAIITTTGYASMDFNTWGESTQLILLFGMFLGGSAGSAAGSIKIIRWYIVSRAMGRQLFTTIHPSAVRPIRLGDDTVDEATVRDISVFIFLFLSVAYRDPADL
;
A
#
# COMPACT_ATOMS: atom_id res chain seq x y z
N PRO A 1 5.64 -24.94 18.79
CA PRO A 1 4.86 -24.30 17.76
C PRO A 1 5.60 -23.04 17.34
N GLU A 2 6.20 -23.09 16.17
CA GLU A 2 6.95 -21.96 15.65
C GLU A 2 5.97 -20.90 15.17
N ALA A 3 6.08 -19.71 15.77
CA ALA A 3 5.26 -18.54 15.39
C ALA A 3 5.76 -17.91 14.07
N ARG A 4 6.03 -18.73 13.07
CA ARG A 4 6.57 -18.30 11.76
C ARG A 4 5.47 -18.01 10.75
N SER A 5 4.38 -17.37 11.10
CA SER A 5 3.36 -16.92 10.16
C SER A 5 3.27 -17.79 8.86
N VAL A 6 3.24 -17.19 7.68
CA VAL A 6 3.15 -17.88 6.36
C VAL A 6 4.53 -18.33 5.84
N GLU A 7 5.62 -17.96 6.50
CA GLU A 7 6.98 -18.41 6.16
C GLU A 7 7.13 -19.93 6.17
N ALA A 8 6.44 -20.63 7.10
CA ALA A 8 6.49 -22.08 7.24
C ALA A 8 5.81 -22.84 6.08
N PHE A 9 5.06 -22.16 5.24
CA PHE A 9 4.31 -22.78 4.15
C PHE A 9 5.08 -22.76 2.82
N THR A 10 4.68 -23.67 1.94
CA THR A 10 5.27 -23.77 0.59
C THR A 10 5.03 -22.51 -0.24
N PRO A 11 5.90 -22.22 -1.25
CA PRO A 11 5.71 -21.09 -2.18
C PRO A 11 4.32 -21.03 -2.83
N ILE A 12 3.73 -22.17 -3.12
CA ILE A 12 2.38 -22.27 -3.72
C ILE A 12 1.33 -21.66 -2.79
N VAL A 13 1.42 -21.94 -1.47
CA VAL A 13 0.48 -21.38 -0.47
C VAL A 13 0.65 -19.87 -0.38
N GLN A 14 1.89 -19.36 -0.39
CA GLN A 14 2.15 -17.93 -0.37
C GLN A 14 1.52 -17.25 -1.59
N TRP A 15 1.70 -17.80 -2.79
CA TRP A 15 1.05 -17.29 -4.00
C TRP A 15 -0.48 -17.35 -3.92
N ALA A 16 -1.04 -18.42 -3.35
CA ALA A 16 -2.48 -18.59 -3.20
C ALA A 16 -3.11 -17.57 -2.23
N VAL A 17 -2.39 -17.15 -1.19
CA VAL A 17 -2.89 -16.19 -0.19
C VAL A 17 -2.91 -14.76 -0.72
N MET A 18 -1.97 -14.37 -1.60
CA MET A 18 -1.86 -13.00 -2.13
C MET A 18 -3.15 -12.46 -2.77
N PRO A 19 -3.87 -13.20 -3.65
CA PRO A 19 -5.14 -12.73 -4.19
C PRO A 19 -6.20 -12.44 -3.14
N PHE A 20 -6.26 -13.23 -2.08
CA PHE A 20 -7.20 -12.98 -0.98
C PHE A 20 -6.85 -11.72 -0.20
N MET A 21 -5.56 -11.47 0.06
CA MET A 21 -5.12 -10.21 0.67
C MET A 21 -5.47 -9.01 -0.23
N LEU A 22 -5.25 -9.12 -1.54
CA LEU A 22 -5.59 -8.07 -2.51
C LEU A 22 -7.09 -7.76 -2.48
N VAL A 23 -7.93 -8.80 -2.47
CA VAL A 23 -9.39 -8.69 -2.40
C VAL A 23 -9.83 -8.05 -1.07
N ALA A 24 -9.24 -8.45 0.06
CA ALA A 24 -9.55 -7.89 1.38
C ALA A 24 -9.22 -6.38 1.48
N GLY A 25 -8.21 -5.90 0.74
CA GLY A 25 -7.86 -4.48 0.61
C GLY A 25 -8.73 -3.71 -0.38
N THR A 26 -9.65 -4.36 -1.10
CA THR A 26 -10.55 -3.75 -2.08
C THR A 26 -11.86 -3.33 -1.43
N ASN A 27 -12.47 -2.27 -1.94
CA ASN A 27 -13.79 -1.82 -1.48
C ASN A 27 -14.85 -2.91 -1.69
N PHE A 28 -15.56 -3.29 -0.63
CA PHE A 28 -16.58 -4.34 -0.69
C PHE A 28 -17.76 -4.00 -1.61
N ALA A 29 -18.13 -2.72 -1.76
CA ALA A 29 -19.15 -2.33 -2.71
C ALA A 29 -18.73 -2.61 -4.16
N LEU A 30 -17.44 -2.40 -4.49
CA LEU A 30 -16.92 -2.75 -5.82
C LEU A 30 -16.90 -4.26 -6.05
N LEU A 31 -16.61 -5.05 -5.02
CA LEU A 31 -16.68 -6.51 -5.11
C LEU A 31 -18.11 -6.99 -5.35
N TRP A 32 -19.09 -6.33 -4.75
CA TRP A 32 -20.50 -6.62 -5.04
C TRP A 32 -20.87 -6.42 -6.51
N HIS A 33 -20.40 -5.34 -7.15
CA HIS A 33 -20.59 -5.13 -8.59
C HIS A 33 -19.90 -6.21 -9.44
N LEU A 34 -18.75 -6.71 -9.00
CA LEU A 34 -18.09 -7.82 -9.67
C LEU A 34 -18.95 -9.11 -9.65
N PHE A 35 -19.58 -9.42 -8.49
CA PHE A 35 -20.48 -10.57 -8.37
C PHE A 35 -21.75 -10.39 -9.25
N ASN A 36 -22.23 -9.18 -9.43
CA ASN A 36 -23.36 -8.85 -10.30
C ASN A 36 -22.99 -8.79 -11.81
N ARG A 37 -21.78 -9.25 -12.18
CA ARG A 37 -21.27 -9.26 -13.56
C ARG A 37 -21.10 -7.87 -14.18
N GLU A 38 -20.78 -6.87 -13.37
CA GLU A 38 -20.48 -5.51 -13.81
C GLU A 38 -18.99 -5.17 -13.61
N PRO A 39 -18.03 -5.90 -14.21
CA PRO A 39 -16.59 -5.72 -13.95
C PRO A 39 -16.06 -4.35 -14.40
N ARG A 40 -16.79 -3.66 -15.26
CA ARG A 40 -16.45 -2.34 -15.78
C ARG A 40 -16.35 -1.30 -14.65
N GLN A 41 -17.25 -1.37 -13.67
CA GLN A 41 -17.22 -0.47 -12.51
C GLN A 41 -15.95 -0.58 -11.69
N LEU A 42 -15.39 -1.80 -11.60
CA LEU A 42 -14.12 -2.03 -10.90
C LEU A 42 -12.95 -1.37 -11.64
N THR A 43 -12.89 -1.54 -12.96
CA THR A 43 -11.80 -1.01 -13.78
C THR A 43 -11.86 0.50 -14.01
N GLU A 44 -13.03 1.10 -13.97
CA GLU A 44 -13.23 2.55 -14.10
C GLU A 44 -13.03 3.30 -12.78
N ASN A 45 -13.09 2.60 -11.64
CA ASN A 45 -12.93 3.21 -10.33
C ASN A 45 -11.49 3.72 -10.11
N ARG A 46 -11.36 5.03 -9.90
CA ARG A 46 -10.06 5.70 -9.74
C ARG A 46 -9.35 5.27 -8.46
N GLU A 47 -10.08 5.05 -7.39
CA GLU A 47 -9.52 4.61 -6.13
C GLU A 47 -8.93 3.20 -6.25
N PHE A 48 -9.65 2.26 -6.85
CA PHE A 48 -9.17 0.91 -7.08
C PHE A 48 -7.92 0.89 -7.97
N ARG A 49 -7.90 1.71 -9.02
CA ARG A 49 -6.69 1.87 -9.87
C ARG A 49 -5.51 2.44 -9.09
N ALA A 50 -5.74 3.43 -8.22
CA ALA A 50 -4.69 3.99 -7.37
C ALA A 50 -4.17 2.95 -6.36
N TYR A 51 -5.07 2.12 -5.80
CA TYR A 51 -4.71 1.02 -4.92
C TYR A 51 -3.83 -0.02 -5.64
N LEU A 52 -4.25 -0.49 -6.81
CA LEU A 52 -3.47 -1.43 -7.61
C LEU A 52 -2.11 -0.84 -8.03
N LEU A 53 -2.08 0.45 -8.39
CA LEU A 53 -0.84 1.14 -8.74
C LEU A 53 0.11 1.19 -7.55
N ALA A 54 -0.38 1.52 -6.35
CA ALA A 54 0.44 1.55 -5.14
C ALA A 54 1.05 0.16 -4.84
N VAL A 55 0.23 -0.89 -4.90
CA VAL A 55 0.71 -2.28 -4.73
C VAL A 55 1.75 -2.64 -5.81
N ALA A 56 1.48 -2.31 -7.07
CA ALA A 56 2.39 -2.61 -8.18
C ALA A 56 3.73 -1.86 -8.05
N VAL A 57 3.69 -0.56 -7.72
CA VAL A 57 4.90 0.27 -7.59
C VAL A 57 5.75 -0.19 -6.41
N ILE A 58 5.16 -0.34 -5.24
CA ILE A 58 5.91 -0.74 -4.03
C ILE A 58 6.39 -2.19 -4.20
N GLY A 59 5.53 -3.09 -4.64
CA GLY A 59 5.88 -4.49 -4.83
C GLY A 59 6.98 -4.71 -5.88
N SER A 60 6.93 -3.97 -7.00
CA SER A 60 8.00 -4.04 -8.00
C SER A 60 9.31 -3.44 -7.50
N LEU A 61 9.25 -2.31 -6.77
CA LEU A 61 10.44 -1.69 -6.20
C LEU A 61 11.13 -2.61 -5.19
N LEU A 62 10.36 -3.20 -4.27
CA LEU A 62 10.88 -4.18 -3.33
C LEU A 62 11.47 -5.41 -4.03
N SER A 63 10.76 -5.93 -5.02
CA SER A 63 11.24 -7.09 -5.80
C SER A 63 12.56 -6.81 -6.51
N VAL A 64 12.71 -5.62 -7.10
CA VAL A 64 13.97 -5.20 -7.76
C VAL A 64 15.10 -5.08 -6.75
N LEU A 65 14.87 -4.48 -5.58
CA LEU A 65 15.89 -4.36 -4.54
C LEU A 65 16.33 -5.73 -4.00
N LEU A 66 15.39 -6.66 -3.85
CA LEU A 66 15.71 -8.02 -3.40
C LEU A 66 16.48 -8.81 -4.46
N ILE A 67 16.10 -8.72 -5.75
CA ILE A 67 16.79 -9.45 -6.82
C ILE A 67 18.21 -8.94 -7.05
N THR A 68 18.42 -7.64 -6.90
CA THR A 68 19.77 -7.05 -7.04
C THR A 68 20.66 -7.30 -5.83
N GLY A 69 20.10 -7.79 -4.72
CA GLY A 69 20.83 -8.01 -3.47
C GLY A 69 21.09 -6.72 -2.66
N VAL A 70 20.80 -5.55 -3.20
CA VAL A 70 20.98 -4.25 -2.49
C VAL A 70 20.02 -4.14 -1.31
N GLY A 71 18.86 -4.78 -1.41
CA GLY A 71 17.83 -4.77 -0.38
C GLY A 71 18.01 -5.80 0.74
N ILE A 72 19.16 -6.49 0.83
CA ILE A 72 19.40 -7.56 1.79
C ILE A 72 20.59 -7.16 2.68
N ALA A 73 20.37 -7.09 3.99
CA ALA A 73 21.44 -6.84 4.97
C ALA A 73 22.14 -8.13 5.40
N GLU A 74 21.36 -9.20 5.62
CA GLU A 74 21.87 -10.52 5.99
C GLU A 74 21.21 -11.57 5.06
N ILE A 75 21.97 -12.61 4.69
CA ILE A 75 21.45 -13.71 3.87
C ILE A 75 20.70 -14.67 4.81
N PRO A 76 19.37 -14.78 4.71
CA PRO A 76 18.60 -15.70 5.53
C PRO A 76 18.98 -17.14 5.17
N THR A 77 19.41 -17.92 6.13
CA THR A 77 19.84 -19.32 5.94
C THR A 77 18.71 -20.27 5.53
N ASN A 78 17.45 -19.88 5.78
CA ASN A 78 16.27 -20.75 5.63
C ASN A 78 15.44 -20.48 4.36
N ILE A 79 15.73 -19.40 3.65
CA ILE A 79 14.98 -19.00 2.44
C ILE A 79 16.01 -18.95 1.33
N GLY A 80 15.90 -19.80 0.34
CA GLY A 80 16.85 -19.90 -0.77
C GLY A 80 17.30 -18.52 -1.29
N GLN A 81 18.37 -18.48 -2.07
CA GLN A 81 18.95 -17.22 -2.56
C GLN A 81 17.88 -16.27 -3.11
N LEU A 82 17.73 -15.10 -2.50
CA LEU A 82 16.89 -14.02 -3.00
C LEU A 82 17.60 -13.32 -4.17
N SER A 83 18.86 -12.96 -3.96
CA SER A 83 19.67 -12.30 -4.96
C SER A 83 19.85 -13.21 -6.20
N GLY A 84 19.43 -12.67 -7.37
CA GLY A 84 19.47 -13.41 -8.64
C GLY A 84 18.33 -14.40 -8.87
N ASN A 85 17.44 -14.64 -7.91
CA ASN A 85 16.27 -15.50 -8.07
C ASN A 85 15.00 -14.67 -8.26
N LEU A 86 14.58 -14.53 -9.52
CA LEU A 86 13.42 -13.70 -9.91
C LEU A 86 12.13 -14.13 -9.21
N GLU A 87 11.83 -15.44 -9.18
CA GLU A 87 10.59 -15.95 -8.57
C GLU A 87 10.54 -15.63 -7.09
N ASN A 88 11.61 -15.95 -6.37
CA ASN A 88 11.66 -15.77 -4.92
C ASN A 88 11.58 -14.27 -4.54
N SER A 89 12.36 -13.42 -5.22
CA SER A 89 12.36 -11.97 -4.98
C SER A 89 11.00 -11.33 -5.29
N LEU A 90 10.36 -11.74 -6.40
CA LEU A 90 9.04 -11.25 -6.78
C LEU A 90 7.98 -11.68 -5.76
N ARG A 91 7.99 -12.93 -5.37
CA ARG A 91 7.05 -13.48 -4.39
C ARG A 91 7.18 -12.78 -3.05
N GLN A 92 8.40 -12.65 -2.53
CA GLN A 92 8.63 -12.01 -1.23
C GLN A 92 8.29 -10.52 -1.26
N GLY A 93 8.72 -9.80 -2.29
CA GLY A 93 8.41 -8.37 -2.46
C GLY A 93 6.91 -8.09 -2.57
N LEU A 94 6.19 -8.84 -3.40
CA LEU A 94 4.74 -8.69 -3.54
C LEU A 94 3.98 -9.14 -2.29
N PHE A 95 4.39 -10.25 -1.66
CA PHE A 95 3.73 -10.75 -0.46
C PHE A 95 3.81 -9.73 0.68
N GLN A 96 5.00 -9.22 0.99
CA GLN A 96 5.19 -8.23 2.06
C GLN A 96 4.46 -6.92 1.74
N THR A 97 4.50 -6.47 0.48
CA THR A 97 3.75 -5.29 0.05
C THR A 97 2.26 -5.46 0.31
N LEU A 98 1.68 -6.58 -0.11
CA LEU A 98 0.26 -6.86 0.12
C LEU A 98 -0.05 -6.96 1.61
N ALA A 99 0.73 -7.72 2.37
CA ALA A 99 0.51 -7.90 3.80
C ALA A 99 0.48 -6.57 4.57
N ILE A 100 1.33 -5.61 4.18
CA ILE A 100 1.44 -4.29 4.79
C ILE A 100 0.31 -3.37 4.34
N ILE A 101 0.12 -3.17 3.02
CA ILE A 101 -0.90 -2.24 2.50
C ILE A 101 -2.31 -2.69 2.86
N THR A 102 -2.58 -3.99 2.88
CA THR A 102 -3.89 -4.53 3.30
C THR A 102 -4.02 -4.67 4.80
N THR A 103 -2.97 -4.36 5.55
CA THR A 103 -2.89 -4.52 7.02
C THR A 103 -3.24 -5.94 7.49
N THR A 104 -2.97 -6.95 6.67
CA THR A 104 -3.20 -8.35 7.02
C THR A 104 -2.17 -8.83 8.06
N GLY A 105 -0.95 -8.29 8.02
CA GLY A 105 0.10 -8.57 9.00
C GLY A 105 0.74 -9.96 8.88
N TYR A 106 0.52 -10.66 7.77
CA TYR A 106 1.23 -11.91 7.50
C TYR A 106 2.69 -11.65 7.11
N ALA A 107 3.59 -12.52 7.54
CA ALA A 107 4.99 -12.49 7.14
C ALA A 107 5.33 -13.77 6.36
N SER A 108 5.92 -13.60 5.18
CA SER A 108 6.46 -14.70 4.39
C SER A 108 7.94 -14.94 4.66
N MET A 109 8.61 -13.99 5.30
CA MET A 109 9.97 -14.06 5.80
C MET A 109 10.21 -12.96 6.84
N ASP A 110 11.32 -13.06 7.58
CA ASP A 110 11.74 -12.02 8.51
C ASP A 110 12.35 -10.84 7.74
N PHE A 111 11.58 -9.75 7.65
CA PHE A 111 12.03 -8.51 6.98
C PHE A 111 13.06 -7.71 7.79
N ASN A 112 13.37 -8.09 9.05
CA ASN A 112 14.49 -7.49 9.79
C ASN A 112 15.84 -7.85 9.17
N THR A 113 15.90 -8.94 8.40
CA THR A 113 17.08 -9.33 7.63
C THR A 113 17.26 -8.52 6.34
N TRP A 114 16.29 -7.68 6.00
CA TRP A 114 16.34 -6.83 4.82
C TRP A 114 17.18 -5.57 5.08
N GLY A 115 17.76 -5.01 4.04
CA GLY A 115 18.53 -3.77 4.13
C GLY A 115 17.65 -2.57 4.53
N GLU A 116 18.28 -1.56 5.12
CA GLU A 116 17.60 -0.34 5.61
C GLU A 116 16.70 0.31 4.54
N SER A 117 17.17 0.36 3.29
CA SER A 117 16.38 0.93 2.17
C SER A 117 15.06 0.19 1.96
N THR A 118 15.06 -1.13 2.07
CA THR A 118 13.89 -1.99 1.90
C THR A 118 12.94 -1.86 3.08
N GLN A 119 13.49 -1.80 4.30
CA GLN A 119 12.70 -1.56 5.52
C GLN A 119 12.03 -0.19 5.50
N LEU A 120 12.72 0.84 4.98
CA LEU A 120 12.18 2.19 4.84
C LEU A 120 11.00 2.23 3.86
N ILE A 121 11.08 1.50 2.74
CA ILE A 121 9.97 1.37 1.78
C ILE A 121 8.77 0.66 2.43
N LEU A 122 9.01 -0.39 3.22
CA LEU A 122 7.95 -1.06 3.97
C LEU A 122 7.30 -0.13 4.98
N LEU A 123 8.10 0.66 5.70
CA LEU A 123 7.61 1.68 6.64
C LEU A 123 6.69 2.70 5.92
N PHE A 124 7.11 3.22 4.77
CA PHE A 124 6.22 4.06 3.95
C PHE A 124 4.96 3.33 3.50
N GLY A 125 5.07 2.06 3.15
CA GLY A 125 3.93 1.20 2.82
C GLY A 125 2.90 1.09 3.95
N MET A 126 3.33 1.13 5.22
CA MET A 126 2.44 1.09 6.40
C MET A 126 1.49 2.29 6.49
N PHE A 127 1.85 3.44 5.90
CA PHE A 127 0.98 4.62 5.85
C PHE A 127 -0.05 4.56 4.72
N LEU A 128 0.11 3.61 3.79
CA LEU A 128 -0.84 3.39 2.70
C LEU A 128 -1.80 2.27 3.09
N GLY A 129 -3.07 2.62 3.25
CA GLY A 129 -4.13 1.63 3.47
C GLY A 129 -4.78 1.19 2.16
N GLY A 130 -5.63 0.17 2.23
CA GLY A 130 -6.47 -0.25 1.11
C GLY A 130 -7.53 0.80 0.73
N SER A 131 -8.46 0.41 -0.12
CA SER A 131 -9.59 1.24 -0.53
C SER A 131 -10.53 1.59 0.62
N ALA A 132 -11.26 2.70 0.52
CA ALA A 132 -12.36 3.01 1.45
C ALA A 132 -13.41 1.89 1.40
N GLY A 133 -13.98 1.53 2.55
CA GLY A 133 -14.90 0.39 2.62
C GLY A 133 -14.26 -0.99 2.42
N SER A 134 -12.94 -1.11 2.59
CA SER A 134 -12.22 -2.37 2.67
C SER A 134 -11.91 -2.75 4.14
N ALA A 135 -11.47 -3.99 4.36
CA ALA A 135 -11.02 -4.46 5.67
C ALA A 135 -9.68 -3.84 6.11
N ALA A 136 -8.90 -3.27 5.21
CA ALA A 136 -7.60 -2.69 5.49
C ALA A 136 -7.69 -1.49 6.46
N GLY A 137 -6.74 -1.39 7.37
CA GLY A 137 -6.55 -0.23 8.25
C GLY A 137 -5.77 0.92 7.59
N SER A 138 -5.03 1.69 8.39
CA SER A 138 -4.16 2.79 7.97
C SER A 138 -4.89 3.92 7.22
N ILE A 139 -4.13 4.82 6.58
CA ILE A 139 -4.69 5.94 5.82
C ILE A 139 -5.16 5.43 4.46
N LYS A 140 -6.48 5.44 4.23
CA LYS A 140 -7.09 4.95 2.99
C LYS A 140 -6.50 5.63 1.76
N ILE A 141 -6.29 4.87 0.68
CA ILE A 141 -5.66 5.34 -0.55
C ILE A 141 -6.39 6.55 -1.17
N ILE A 142 -7.70 6.65 -0.99
CA ILE A 142 -8.50 7.77 -1.46
C ILE A 142 -8.08 9.10 -0.81
N ARG A 143 -7.70 9.08 0.47
CA ARG A 143 -7.24 10.29 1.18
C ARG A 143 -5.90 10.76 0.63
N TRP A 144 -4.98 9.86 0.35
CA TRP A 144 -3.71 10.17 -0.31
C TRP A 144 -3.93 10.74 -1.72
N TYR A 145 -4.87 10.17 -2.47
CA TYR A 145 -5.24 10.67 -3.78
C TYR A 145 -5.77 12.11 -3.72
N ILE A 146 -6.66 12.42 -2.79
CA ILE A 146 -7.22 13.78 -2.61
C ILE A 146 -6.12 14.76 -2.20
N VAL A 147 -5.29 14.42 -1.22
CA VAL A 147 -4.20 15.29 -0.75
C VAL A 147 -3.16 15.54 -1.84
N SER A 148 -2.79 14.52 -2.62
CA SER A 148 -1.85 14.70 -3.74
C SER A 148 -2.41 15.64 -4.81
N ARG A 149 -3.73 15.57 -5.08
CA ARG A 149 -4.42 16.51 -6.00
C ARG A 149 -4.49 17.92 -5.42
N ALA A 150 -4.75 18.05 -4.12
CA ALA A 150 -4.77 19.34 -3.43
C ALA A 150 -3.38 20.00 -3.46
N MET A 151 -2.32 19.24 -3.20
CA MET A 151 -0.95 19.72 -3.28
C MET A 151 -0.60 20.18 -4.70
N GLY A 152 -0.92 19.40 -5.73
CA GLY A 152 -0.70 19.78 -7.13
C GLY A 152 -1.48 21.04 -7.53
N ARG A 153 -2.71 21.22 -7.03
CA ARG A 153 -3.49 22.44 -7.20
C ARG A 153 -2.80 23.62 -6.52
N GLN A 154 -2.39 23.47 -5.26
CA GLN A 154 -1.74 24.54 -4.51
C GLN A 154 -0.45 25.04 -5.19
N LEU A 155 0.39 24.13 -5.68
CA LEU A 155 1.57 24.46 -6.44
C LEU A 155 1.23 25.25 -7.73
N PHE A 156 0.18 24.81 -8.44
CA PHE A 156 -0.28 25.49 -9.64
C PHE A 156 -0.81 26.91 -9.37
N THR A 157 -1.66 27.06 -8.32
CA THR A 157 -2.23 28.38 -7.96
C THR A 157 -1.19 29.33 -7.38
N THR A 158 -0.11 28.84 -6.81
CA THR A 158 1.02 29.69 -6.38
C THR A 158 1.67 30.39 -7.59
N ILE A 159 1.73 29.71 -8.75
CA ILE A 159 2.27 30.28 -9.98
C ILE A 159 1.22 31.11 -10.73
N HIS A 160 -0.07 30.72 -10.62
CA HIS A 160 -1.20 31.35 -11.34
C HIS A 160 -2.30 31.75 -10.33
N PRO A 161 -2.15 32.88 -9.60
CA PRO A 161 -3.05 33.20 -8.48
C PRO A 161 -4.52 33.41 -8.86
N SER A 162 -4.79 33.78 -10.13
CA SER A 162 -6.16 34.00 -10.65
C SER A 162 -6.86 32.73 -11.13
N ALA A 163 -6.16 31.58 -11.16
CA ALA A 163 -6.73 30.35 -11.67
C ALA A 163 -7.60 29.64 -10.61
N VAL A 164 -8.85 29.40 -10.92
CA VAL A 164 -9.76 28.57 -10.10
C VAL A 164 -9.73 27.15 -10.63
N ARG A 165 -9.15 26.22 -9.84
CA ARG A 165 -9.04 24.82 -10.22
C ARG A 165 -9.68 23.91 -9.17
N PRO A 166 -10.92 23.40 -9.38
CA PRO A 166 -11.55 22.50 -8.44
C PRO A 166 -10.85 21.15 -8.39
N ILE A 167 -10.80 20.52 -7.21
CA ILE A 167 -10.33 19.14 -7.07
C ILE A 167 -11.50 18.22 -7.43
N ARG A 168 -11.30 17.33 -8.40
CA ARG A 168 -12.32 16.38 -8.86
C ARG A 168 -11.93 14.95 -8.53
N LEU A 169 -12.89 14.21 -7.98
CA LEU A 169 -12.84 12.78 -7.77
C LEU A 169 -13.88 12.13 -8.70
N GLY A 170 -13.45 11.70 -9.90
CA GLY A 170 -14.41 11.33 -10.94
C GLY A 170 -15.15 12.54 -11.46
N ASP A 171 -16.47 12.49 -11.45
CA ASP A 171 -17.36 13.57 -11.85
C ASP A 171 -17.71 14.52 -10.71
N ASP A 172 -17.46 14.09 -9.46
CA ASP A 172 -17.74 14.87 -8.27
C ASP A 172 -16.61 15.85 -7.94
N THR A 173 -16.97 17.04 -7.44
CA THR A 173 -16.03 18.02 -6.91
C THR A 173 -15.84 17.80 -5.41
N VAL A 174 -14.59 17.78 -4.97
CA VAL A 174 -14.25 17.66 -3.54
C VAL A 174 -14.29 19.07 -2.94
N ASP A 175 -15.08 19.22 -1.88
CA ASP A 175 -15.19 20.47 -1.12
C ASP A 175 -13.89 20.78 -0.34
N GLU A 176 -13.58 22.06 -0.19
CA GLU A 176 -12.41 22.56 0.55
C GLU A 176 -12.42 22.10 2.02
N ALA A 177 -13.59 22.01 2.64
CA ALA A 177 -13.73 21.50 4.00
C ALA A 177 -13.26 20.06 4.10
N THR A 178 -13.66 19.21 3.16
CA THR A 178 -13.24 17.80 3.08
C THR A 178 -11.71 17.67 2.89
N VAL A 179 -11.10 18.51 2.06
CA VAL A 179 -9.64 18.50 1.86
C VAL A 179 -8.91 18.86 3.15
N ARG A 180 -9.40 19.88 3.85
CA ARG A 180 -8.84 20.32 5.15
C ARG A 180 -8.96 19.20 6.19
N ASP A 181 -10.14 18.60 6.33
CA ASP A 181 -10.40 17.55 7.31
C ASP A 181 -9.53 16.30 7.06
N ILE A 182 -9.34 15.91 5.80
CA ILE A 182 -8.42 14.84 5.42
C ILE A 182 -6.96 15.22 5.78
N SER A 183 -6.55 16.45 5.52
CA SER A 183 -5.19 16.91 5.83
C SER A 183 -4.92 16.90 7.34
N VAL A 184 -5.88 17.37 8.14
CA VAL A 184 -5.82 17.32 9.61
C VAL A 184 -5.77 15.88 10.09
N PHE A 185 -6.59 14.99 9.55
CA PHE A 185 -6.57 13.56 9.89
C PHE A 185 -5.19 12.93 9.63
N ILE A 186 -4.61 13.17 8.46
CA ILE A 186 -3.29 12.62 8.11
C ILE A 186 -2.23 13.16 9.07
N PHE A 187 -2.26 14.46 9.37
CA PHE A 187 -1.33 15.07 10.31
C PHE A 187 -1.44 14.46 11.72
N LEU A 188 -2.66 14.31 12.23
CA LEU A 188 -2.89 13.69 13.54
C LEU A 188 -2.45 12.21 13.54
N PHE A 189 -2.78 11.46 12.50
CA PHE A 189 -2.37 10.05 12.37
C PHE A 189 -0.85 9.91 12.41
N LEU A 190 -0.12 10.72 11.64
CA LEU A 190 1.34 10.70 11.63
C LEU A 190 1.93 11.16 12.97
N SER A 191 1.32 12.16 13.62
CA SER A 191 1.75 12.65 14.94
C SER A 191 1.63 11.58 16.02
N VAL A 192 0.54 10.81 15.99
CA VAL A 192 0.34 9.68 16.92
C VAL A 192 1.28 8.51 16.59
N ALA A 193 1.48 8.21 15.32
CA ALA A 193 2.37 7.14 14.87
C ALA A 193 3.85 7.42 15.20
N TYR A 194 4.24 8.70 15.26
CA TYR A 194 5.61 9.12 15.61
C TYR A 194 5.84 9.25 17.12
N ARG A 195 4.79 9.15 17.92
CA ARG A 195 4.91 9.30 19.38
C ARG A 195 5.59 8.08 19.98
N ASP A 196 6.60 8.33 20.81
CA ASP A 196 7.30 7.27 21.52
C ASP A 196 6.34 6.51 22.45
N PRO A 197 6.31 5.17 22.42
CA PRO A 197 5.53 4.38 23.37
C PRO A 197 5.85 4.66 24.84
N ALA A 198 7.04 5.21 25.12
CA ALA A 198 7.45 5.60 26.49
C ALA A 198 6.71 6.87 26.99
N ASP A 199 6.06 7.61 26.10
CA ASP A 199 5.29 8.85 26.43
C ASP A 199 3.79 8.58 26.65
N LEU A 200 3.35 7.31 26.61
CA LEU A 200 1.99 6.83 26.88
C LEU A 200 1.89 6.16 28.24
#